data_4d48fe907ba11ff6787e83a5453e0f48
#
_entry.id   4d48fe907ba11ff6787e83a5453e0f48
#
_cell.length_a   1.000
_cell.length_b   1.000
_cell.length_c   1.000
_cell.angle_alpha   90.00
_cell.angle_beta   90.00
_cell.angle_gamma   90.00
#
_symmetry.space_group_name_H-M   'P 1'
#
loop_
_entity.id
_entity.type
_entity.pdbx_description
1 polymer ?
#
loop_
_entity_poly.entity_id
_entity_poly.type
_entity_poly.pdbx_seq_one_letter_code
_entity_poly.pdbx_strand_id
1 'polypeptide(L)'
;MKKKLCILLTLLMIPTMSNSTTKINLENYINSLLWEKRIVLFISKAKYVHFINETDDFFKNNSCENEARNLKYIRIVGDEINKYVMPDRYINKYGMWLIGYDGQDKSHSTDISLLKEIYNIIDKMPVRKREITEQNKICN
;
A
#
# COMPACT_ATOMS: atom_id res chain seq x y z
N MET A 1 -51.40 56.60 1.70
CA MET A 1 -50.74 55.70 0.73
C MET A 1 -49.75 54.82 1.44
N LYS A 2 -50.10 53.55 1.69
CA LYS A 2 -49.21 52.60 2.36
C LYS A 2 -48.42 51.82 1.31
N LYS A 3 -47.11 52.09 1.22
CA LYS A 3 -46.20 51.32 0.35
C LYS A 3 -45.91 49.96 1.00
N LYS A 4 -46.39 48.87 0.44
CA LYS A 4 -46.05 47.51 0.81
C LYS A 4 -44.64 47.19 0.27
N LEU A 5 -43.70 47.04 1.19
CA LEU A 5 -42.34 46.60 0.88
C LEU A 5 -42.38 45.05 0.76
N CYS A 6 -42.33 44.53 -0.46
CA CYS A 6 -42.10 43.11 -0.70
C CYS A 6 -40.61 42.78 -0.52
N ILE A 7 -40.26 42.17 0.64
CA ILE A 7 -38.95 41.59 0.85
C ILE A 7 -38.92 40.26 0.10
N LEU A 8 -38.22 40.22 -1.04
CA LEU A 8 -37.96 38.99 -1.81
C LEU A 8 -36.81 38.24 -1.10
N LEU A 9 -37.20 37.18 -0.35
CA LEU A 9 -36.26 36.29 0.30
C LEU A 9 -35.68 35.32 -0.74
N THR A 10 -34.53 35.70 -1.33
CA THR A 10 -33.80 34.78 -2.22
C THR A 10 -33.07 33.74 -1.37
N LEU A 11 -33.62 32.55 -1.29
CA LEU A 11 -33.02 31.38 -0.69
C LEU A 11 -31.81 30.95 -1.54
N LEU A 12 -30.59 31.31 -1.11
CA LEU A 12 -29.36 30.81 -1.74
C LEU A 12 -29.24 29.30 -1.45
N MET A 13 -29.58 28.50 -2.44
CA MET A 13 -29.26 27.06 -2.47
C MET A 13 -27.75 26.94 -2.66
N ILE A 14 -27.01 26.71 -1.56
CA ILE A 14 -25.60 26.34 -1.60
C ILE A 14 -25.55 24.87 -2.04
N PRO A 15 -24.95 24.52 -3.20
CA PRO A 15 -24.77 23.12 -3.54
C PRO A 15 -23.75 22.52 -2.56
N THR A 16 -24.19 21.60 -1.72
CA THR A 16 -23.28 20.77 -0.94
C THR A 16 -22.55 19.85 -1.90
N MET A 17 -21.32 20.20 -2.26
CA MET A 17 -20.42 19.32 -2.97
C MET A 17 -20.07 18.16 -2.02
N SER A 18 -20.74 17.03 -2.17
CA SER A 18 -20.31 15.78 -1.56
C SER A 18 -19.04 15.33 -2.25
N ASN A 19 -17.88 15.54 -1.62
CA ASN A 19 -16.64 14.93 -2.04
C ASN A 19 -16.75 13.41 -1.84
N SER A 20 -17.22 12.69 -2.82
CA SER A 20 -17.08 11.24 -2.87
C SER A 20 -15.60 10.93 -3.14
N THR A 21 -14.83 10.67 -2.08
CA THR A 21 -13.47 10.16 -2.23
C THR A 21 -13.54 8.77 -2.88
N THR A 22 -13.10 8.69 -4.13
CA THR A 22 -13.04 7.43 -4.87
C THR A 22 -12.04 6.50 -4.18
N LYS A 23 -12.49 5.32 -3.75
CA LYS A 23 -11.60 4.33 -3.13
C LYS A 23 -10.64 3.74 -4.16
N ILE A 24 -9.42 3.43 -3.71
CA ILE A 24 -8.41 2.76 -4.52
C ILE A 24 -8.74 1.26 -4.57
N ASN A 25 -8.90 0.70 -5.76
CA ASN A 25 -8.99 -0.75 -5.89
C ASN A 25 -7.59 -1.35 -5.71
N LEU A 26 -7.37 -2.06 -4.59
CA LEU A 26 -6.05 -2.59 -4.24
C LEU A 26 -5.55 -3.64 -5.26
N GLU A 27 -6.44 -4.48 -5.78
CA GLU A 27 -6.07 -5.47 -6.80
C GLU A 27 -5.60 -4.78 -8.09
N ASN A 28 -6.32 -3.76 -8.55
CA ASN A 28 -5.92 -2.98 -9.72
C ASN A 28 -4.59 -2.26 -9.48
N TYR A 29 -4.35 -1.77 -8.27
CA TYR A 29 -3.09 -1.14 -7.91
C TYR A 29 -1.93 -2.15 -7.94
N ILE A 30 -2.10 -3.33 -7.35
CA ILE A 30 -1.11 -4.42 -7.44
C ILE A 30 -0.85 -4.78 -8.90
N ASN A 31 -1.92 -4.95 -9.71
CA ASN A 31 -1.82 -5.31 -11.11
C ASN A 31 -1.11 -4.25 -11.95
N SER A 32 -1.20 -2.97 -11.58
CA SER A 32 -0.46 -1.90 -12.27
C SER A 32 1.05 -1.96 -12.07
N LEU A 33 1.52 -2.73 -11.09
CA LEU A 33 2.94 -2.92 -10.76
C LEU A 33 3.51 -4.26 -11.26
N LEU A 34 2.70 -5.07 -11.95
CA LEU A 34 3.14 -6.37 -12.49
C LEU A 34 4.38 -6.20 -13.38
N TRP A 35 5.36 -7.08 -13.19
CA TRP A 35 6.64 -7.13 -13.90
C TRP A 35 7.55 -5.92 -13.70
N GLU A 36 7.11 -4.89 -12.95
CA GLU A 36 7.93 -3.73 -12.60
C GLU A 36 8.40 -3.78 -11.15
N LYS A 37 7.53 -4.21 -10.25
CA LYS A 37 7.81 -4.25 -8.79
C LYS A 37 7.41 -5.58 -8.17
N ARG A 38 8.23 -6.02 -7.22
CA ARG A 38 7.79 -6.90 -6.14
C ARG A 38 7.16 -6.05 -5.07
N ILE A 39 6.19 -6.57 -4.34
CA ILE A 39 5.44 -5.78 -3.35
C ILE A 39 5.55 -6.45 -1.99
N VAL A 40 5.80 -5.65 -0.97
CA VAL A 40 5.44 -6.00 0.40
C VAL A 40 4.17 -5.26 0.75
N LEU A 41 3.07 -6.00 0.84
CA LEU A 41 1.80 -5.51 1.33
C LEU A 41 1.74 -5.73 2.84
N PHE A 42 1.62 -4.65 3.60
CA PHE A 42 1.49 -4.67 5.04
C PHE A 42 0.14 -4.14 5.47
N ILE A 43 -0.66 -4.96 6.14
CA ILE A 43 -1.98 -4.60 6.64
C ILE A 43 -2.00 -4.83 8.16
N SER A 44 -2.25 -3.77 8.93
CA SER A 44 -2.22 -3.85 10.39
C SER A 44 -3.31 -3.02 11.06
N LYS A 45 -3.74 -3.45 12.24
CA LYS A 45 -4.54 -2.62 13.14
C LYS A 45 -3.64 -1.59 13.80
N ALA A 46 -4.15 -0.37 14.03
CA ALA A 46 -3.39 0.73 14.62
C ALA A 46 -2.80 0.41 16.01
N LYS A 47 -3.41 -0.52 16.75
CA LYS A 47 -2.94 -0.92 18.09
C LYS A 47 -1.63 -1.71 18.11
N TYR A 48 -1.19 -2.28 16.97
CA TYR A 48 0.05 -3.06 16.91
C TYR A 48 1.27 -2.18 16.62
N VAL A 49 1.48 -1.17 17.46
CA VAL A 49 2.49 -0.10 17.28
C VAL A 49 3.90 -0.64 17.07
N HIS A 50 4.31 -1.66 17.84
CA HIS A 50 5.64 -2.26 17.71
C HIS A 50 5.85 -2.88 16.32
N PHE A 51 4.91 -3.70 15.86
CA PHE A 51 4.98 -4.31 14.53
C PHE A 51 4.99 -3.27 13.41
N ILE A 52 4.21 -2.19 13.56
CA ILE A 52 4.18 -1.09 12.59
C ILE A 52 5.53 -0.38 12.53
N ASN A 53 6.07 0.00 13.69
CA ASN A 53 7.33 0.75 13.76
C ASN A 53 8.50 -0.08 13.21
N GLU A 54 8.63 -1.34 13.59
CA GLU A 54 9.70 -2.21 13.08
C GLU A 54 9.61 -2.40 11.56
N THR A 55 8.39 -2.51 11.03
CA THR A 55 8.19 -2.64 9.59
C THR A 55 8.55 -1.35 8.86
N ASP A 56 8.06 -0.20 9.35
CA ASP A 56 8.35 1.11 8.77
C ASP A 56 9.86 1.41 8.82
N ASP A 57 10.52 1.14 9.94
CA ASP A 57 11.97 1.32 10.11
C ASP A 57 12.78 0.41 9.17
N PHE A 58 12.35 -0.83 8.98
CA PHE A 58 13.00 -1.72 8.02
C PHE A 58 13.01 -1.11 6.62
N PHE A 59 11.86 -0.64 6.11
CA PHE A 59 11.77 -0.07 4.77
C PHE A 59 12.50 1.25 4.63
N LYS A 60 12.54 2.07 5.68
CA LYS A 60 13.28 3.32 5.73
C LYS A 60 14.80 3.10 5.72
N ASN A 61 15.28 2.17 6.55
CA ASN A 61 16.71 1.97 6.76
C ASN A 61 17.38 1.12 5.68
N ASN A 62 16.60 0.36 4.91
CA ASN A 62 17.11 -0.55 3.86
C ASN A 62 16.69 -0.09 2.45
N SER A 63 16.60 1.21 2.20
CA SER A 63 16.09 1.74 0.93
C SER A 63 16.91 1.27 -0.28
N CYS A 64 18.24 1.25 -0.19
CA CYS A 64 19.11 0.76 -1.27
C CYS A 64 18.85 -0.72 -1.57
N GLU A 65 18.78 -1.58 -0.56
CA GLU A 65 18.53 -3.01 -0.71
C GLU A 65 17.14 -3.30 -1.28
N ASN A 66 16.14 -2.50 -0.88
CA ASN A 66 14.79 -2.57 -1.40
C ASN A 66 14.73 -2.15 -2.88
N GLU A 67 15.39 -1.04 -3.23
CA GLU A 67 15.48 -0.58 -4.62
C GLU A 67 16.22 -1.58 -5.51
N ALA A 68 17.33 -2.15 -5.04
CA ALA A 68 18.10 -3.16 -5.78
C ALA A 68 17.26 -4.40 -6.11
N ARG A 69 16.20 -4.68 -5.34
CA ARG A 69 15.27 -5.79 -5.55
C ARG A 69 13.94 -5.37 -6.19
N ASN A 70 13.83 -4.11 -6.63
CA ASN A 70 12.59 -3.53 -7.14
C ASN A 70 11.41 -3.74 -6.18
N LEU A 71 11.67 -3.62 -4.87
CA LEU A 71 10.69 -3.89 -3.83
C LEU A 71 9.90 -2.64 -3.48
N LYS A 72 8.58 -2.70 -3.62
CA LYS A 72 7.63 -1.64 -3.26
C LYS A 72 6.93 -1.97 -1.95
N TYR A 73 6.96 -1.04 -1.00
CA TYR A 73 6.22 -1.14 0.24
C TYR A 73 4.83 -0.49 0.10
N ILE A 74 3.78 -1.26 0.34
CA ILE A 74 2.39 -0.80 0.42
C ILE A 74 1.94 -0.98 1.86
N ARG A 75 1.73 0.13 2.55
CA ARG A 75 1.35 0.18 3.96
C ARG A 75 -0.12 0.56 4.10
N ILE A 76 -0.88 -0.26 4.84
CA ILE A 76 -2.29 -0.03 5.14
C ILE A 76 -2.50 -0.27 6.64
N VAL A 77 -2.65 0.78 7.44
CA VAL A 77 -2.73 0.69 8.90
C VAL A 77 -3.99 1.38 9.42
N GLY A 78 -4.72 0.67 10.29
CA GLY A 78 -5.91 1.20 10.94
C GLY A 78 -6.96 1.67 9.94
N ASP A 79 -7.40 2.92 10.07
CA ASP A 79 -8.46 3.51 9.23
C ASP A 79 -8.05 3.72 7.76
N GLU A 80 -6.75 3.60 7.43
CA GLU A 80 -6.29 3.68 6.05
C GLU A 80 -6.94 2.61 5.17
N ILE A 81 -7.37 1.48 5.74
CA ILE A 81 -8.07 0.41 5.03
C ILE A 81 -9.35 0.91 4.34
N ASN A 82 -10.00 1.95 4.90
CA ASN A 82 -11.21 2.53 4.34
C ASN A 82 -10.99 3.27 3.01
N LYS A 83 -9.73 3.58 2.67
CA LYS A 83 -9.33 4.18 1.39
C LYS A 83 -9.27 3.17 0.26
N TYR A 84 -9.36 1.87 0.58
CA TYR A 84 -9.18 0.79 -0.38
C TYR A 84 -10.45 -0.05 -0.55
N VAL A 85 -10.64 -0.56 -1.77
CA VAL A 85 -11.48 -1.72 -2.05
C VAL A 85 -10.55 -2.92 -1.95
N MET A 86 -10.73 -3.73 -0.90
CA MET A 86 -9.87 -4.87 -0.61
C MET A 86 -10.29 -6.08 -1.45
N PRO A 87 -9.34 -6.79 -2.12
CA PRO A 87 -9.65 -8.04 -2.78
C PRO A 87 -9.90 -9.16 -1.77
N ASP A 88 -10.69 -10.17 -2.16
CA ASP A 88 -11.11 -11.28 -1.29
C ASP A 88 -9.94 -11.99 -0.59
N ARG A 89 -8.78 -12.09 -1.25
CA ARG A 89 -7.59 -12.72 -0.68
C ARG A 89 -7.02 -11.99 0.54
N TYR A 90 -7.34 -10.69 0.73
CA TYR A 90 -6.85 -9.88 1.86
C TYR A 90 -7.98 -9.33 2.75
N ILE A 91 -9.25 -9.55 2.42
CA ILE A 91 -10.38 -9.08 3.22
C ILE A 91 -10.29 -9.65 4.65
N ASN A 92 -10.42 -8.77 5.66
CA ASN A 92 -10.34 -9.11 7.08
C ASN A 92 -9.06 -9.83 7.52
N LYS A 93 -7.98 -9.74 6.72
CA LYS A 93 -6.68 -10.33 7.05
C LYS A 93 -5.70 -9.23 7.45
N TYR A 94 -4.82 -9.58 8.39
CA TYR A 94 -3.75 -8.71 8.87
C TYR A 94 -2.43 -9.46 8.82
N GLY A 95 -1.36 -8.75 8.53
CA GLY A 95 -0.04 -9.34 8.39
C GLY A 95 0.76 -8.68 7.26
N MET A 96 1.74 -9.41 6.78
CA MET A 96 2.65 -8.98 5.74
C MET A 96 2.70 -10.05 4.65
N TRP A 97 2.57 -9.63 3.39
CA TRP A 97 2.65 -10.50 2.20
C TRP A 97 3.77 -10.03 1.29
N LEU A 98 4.62 -10.96 0.87
CA LEU A 98 5.52 -10.74 -0.25
C LEU A 98 4.82 -11.19 -1.53
N ILE A 99 4.59 -10.25 -2.45
CA ILE A 99 3.96 -10.48 -3.74
C ILE A 99 5.05 -10.39 -4.83
N GLY A 100 5.12 -11.40 -5.68
CA GLY A 100 6.08 -11.45 -6.79
C GLY A 100 5.70 -10.53 -7.96
N TYR A 101 6.56 -10.50 -8.99
CA TYR A 101 6.30 -9.77 -10.24
C TYR A 101 5.03 -10.23 -10.98
N ASP A 102 4.64 -11.48 -10.78
CA ASP A 102 3.44 -12.09 -11.36
C ASP A 102 2.15 -11.78 -10.57
N GLY A 103 2.25 -10.95 -9.51
CA GLY A 103 1.13 -10.60 -8.66
C GLY A 103 0.68 -11.69 -7.68
N GLN A 104 1.42 -12.82 -7.61
CA GLN A 104 1.10 -13.91 -6.70
C GLN A 104 1.81 -13.77 -5.36
N ASP A 105 1.14 -14.19 -4.29
CA ASP A 105 1.71 -14.24 -2.95
C ASP A 105 2.83 -15.30 -2.90
N LYS A 106 4.04 -14.89 -2.52
CA LYS A 106 5.22 -15.76 -2.41
C LYS A 106 5.51 -16.16 -0.98
N SER A 107 5.15 -15.32 -0.02
CA SER A 107 5.31 -15.57 1.41
C SER A 107 4.37 -14.67 2.21
N HIS A 108 4.07 -15.08 3.44
CA HIS A 108 3.21 -14.36 4.35
C HIS A 108 3.67 -14.58 5.80
N SER A 109 3.53 -13.54 6.62
CA SER A 109 3.63 -13.66 8.09
C SER A 109 2.67 -12.71 8.78
N THR A 110 2.35 -13.04 10.03
CA THR A 110 1.54 -12.19 10.92
C THR A 110 2.38 -11.39 11.91
N ASP A 111 3.70 -11.47 11.77
CA ASP A 111 4.71 -10.78 12.57
C ASP A 111 5.89 -10.33 11.69
N ILE A 112 6.98 -9.87 12.33
CA ILE A 112 8.19 -9.39 11.64
C ILE A 112 9.07 -10.49 11.03
N SER A 113 8.72 -11.77 11.18
CA SER A 113 9.56 -12.88 10.72
C SER A 113 9.86 -12.84 9.22
N LEU A 114 8.88 -12.39 8.42
CA LEU A 114 9.08 -12.24 6.97
C LEU A 114 10.18 -11.23 6.65
N LEU A 115 10.34 -10.14 7.42
CA LEU A 115 11.38 -9.13 7.17
C LEU A 115 12.79 -9.71 7.31
N LYS A 116 12.98 -10.68 8.20
CA LYS A 116 14.27 -11.35 8.41
C LYS A 116 14.69 -12.22 7.23
N GLU A 117 13.72 -12.75 6.50
CA GLU A 117 13.93 -13.71 5.41
C GLU A 117 13.68 -13.13 4.01
N ILE A 118 13.13 -11.91 3.92
CA ILE A 118 12.58 -11.38 2.67
C ILE A 118 13.60 -11.29 1.55
N TYR A 119 14.82 -10.82 1.84
CA TYR A 119 15.89 -10.73 0.84
C TYR A 119 16.36 -12.10 0.39
N ASN A 120 16.48 -13.05 1.34
CA ASN A 120 16.85 -14.43 1.04
C ASN A 120 15.80 -15.13 0.15
N ILE A 121 14.52 -14.86 0.40
CA ILE A 121 13.42 -15.38 -0.45
C ILE A 121 13.52 -14.78 -1.85
N ILE A 122 13.65 -13.46 -1.95
CA ILE A 122 13.71 -12.76 -3.24
C ILE A 122 14.95 -13.19 -4.04
N ASP A 123 16.13 -13.26 -3.41
CA ASP A 123 17.40 -13.54 -4.08
C ASP A 123 17.47 -14.98 -4.64
N LYS A 124 16.61 -15.89 -4.17
CA LYS A 124 16.44 -17.23 -4.73
C LYS A 124 15.52 -17.28 -5.96
N MET A 125 14.75 -16.20 -6.23
CA MET A 125 13.83 -16.17 -7.37
C MET A 125 14.59 -16.19 -8.70
N PRO A 126 14.13 -16.96 -9.72
CA PRO A 126 14.83 -17.07 -11.01
C PRO A 126 15.08 -15.72 -11.70
N VAL A 127 14.08 -14.83 -11.69
CA VAL A 127 14.19 -13.49 -12.29
C VAL A 127 15.22 -12.64 -11.55
N ARG A 128 15.28 -12.75 -10.21
CA ARG A 128 16.25 -12.01 -9.40
C ARG A 128 17.69 -12.41 -9.70
N LYS A 129 17.94 -13.69 -9.94
CA LYS A 129 19.27 -14.17 -10.32
C LYS A 129 19.78 -13.51 -11.61
N ARG A 130 18.91 -13.26 -12.59
CA ARG A 130 19.24 -12.51 -13.82
C ARG A 130 19.48 -11.03 -13.50
N GLU A 131 18.63 -10.41 -12.69
CA GLU A 131 18.78 -9.01 -12.27
C GLU A 131 20.15 -8.76 -11.60
N ILE A 132 20.61 -9.66 -10.74
CA ILE A 132 21.93 -9.53 -10.07
C ILE A 132 23.06 -9.49 -11.09
N THR A 133 22.98 -10.27 -12.18
CA THR A 133 24.01 -10.27 -13.23
C THR A 133 23.96 -9.02 -14.13
N GLU A 134 22.81 -8.39 -14.25
CA GLU A 134 22.58 -7.22 -15.12
C GLU A 134 22.72 -5.88 -14.36
N GLN A 135 22.52 -5.90 -13.04
CA GLN A 135 22.58 -4.69 -12.19
C GLN A 135 23.98 -4.53 -11.58
N ASN A 136 24.66 -3.43 -11.93
CA ASN A 136 25.89 -3.00 -11.27
C ASN A 136 25.65 -2.24 -9.94
N LYS A 137 24.45 -2.34 -9.36
CA LYS A 137 24.08 -1.61 -8.15
C LYS A 137 24.55 -2.37 -6.91
N ILE A 138 25.58 -1.84 -6.26
CA ILE A 138 26.09 -2.36 -4.98
C ILE A 138 25.59 -1.42 -3.88
N CYS A 139 24.90 -1.97 -2.88
CA CYS A 139 24.55 -1.26 -1.65
C CYS A 139 25.73 -1.36 -0.67
N ASN A 140 26.24 -0.22 -0.20
CA ASN A 140 27.31 -0.12 0.81
C ASN A 140 26.70 0.09 2.19
#